data_132102b45fb0f99f2a5e69978bf7a878
#
_entry.id   132102b45fb0f99f2a5e69978bf7a878
#
_cell.length_a   1.000
_cell.length_b   1.000
_cell.length_c   1.000
_cell.angle_alpha   90.00
_cell.angle_beta   90.00
_cell.angle_gamma   90.00
#
_symmetry.space_group_name_H-M   'P 1'
#
loop_
_entity.id
_entity.type
_entity.pdbx_description
1 polymer ?
#
loop_
_entity_poly.entity_id
_entity_poly.type
_entity_poly.pdbx_seq_one_letter_code
_entity_poly.pdbx_strand_id
1 'polypeptide(L)'
;MLKGRTILGVADPAIFDESRGESIAAMMERGPHFLHWVPGGHTRLAGKMQFHYRLAFDGEGRPMFQVFSTCRHFIRTLPNLVYDESNVEDIDTRQEDHIYDECRYVLMENPISPPRQTVQPPVGDDPLELHRRARFYRV
;
A
#
# COMPACT_ATOMS: atom_id res chain seq x y z
N MET A 1 -7.55 25.76 -0.04
CA MET A 1 -7.03 26.22 -1.35
C MET A 1 -5.53 25.96 -1.38
N LEU A 2 -5.03 25.23 -2.37
CA LEU A 2 -3.59 24.86 -2.52
C LEU A 2 -2.81 25.92 -3.31
N LYS A 3 -3.22 27.18 -3.23
CA LYS A 3 -2.63 28.30 -3.97
C LYS A 3 -1.11 28.39 -3.70
N GLY A 4 -0.30 28.28 -4.74
CA GLY A 4 1.17 28.43 -4.67
C GLY A 4 1.92 27.15 -4.24
N ARG A 5 1.27 25.98 -4.17
CA ARG A 5 1.93 24.69 -3.96
C ARG A 5 1.97 23.91 -5.27
N THR A 6 3.14 23.41 -5.61
CA THR A 6 3.27 22.37 -6.64
C THR A 6 2.78 21.06 -6.06
N ILE A 7 1.81 20.45 -6.73
CA ILE A 7 1.30 19.12 -6.37
C ILE A 7 1.92 18.17 -7.37
N LEU A 8 2.69 17.22 -6.87
CA LEU A 8 3.18 16.10 -7.65
C LEU A 8 2.15 14.98 -7.56
N GLY A 9 1.65 14.53 -8.68
CA GLY A 9 0.75 13.38 -8.78
C GLY A 9 1.54 12.11 -9.06
N VAL A 10 1.02 10.98 -8.60
CA VAL A 10 1.50 9.64 -8.97
C VAL A 10 0.45 8.99 -9.85
N ALA A 11 0.87 8.37 -10.94
CA ALA A 11 -0.04 7.78 -11.90
C ALA A 11 0.45 6.44 -12.41
N ASP A 12 -0.47 5.70 -13.04
CA ASP A 12 -0.12 4.45 -13.71
C ASP A 12 0.98 4.72 -14.75
N PRO A 13 2.05 3.90 -14.78
CA PRO A 13 3.13 4.03 -15.73
C PRO A 13 2.69 4.02 -17.21
N ALA A 14 1.54 3.46 -17.54
CA ALA A 14 1.01 3.45 -18.90
C ALA A 14 0.77 4.86 -19.46
N ILE A 15 0.51 5.87 -18.61
CA ILE A 15 0.33 7.25 -19.12
C ILE A 15 1.62 7.89 -19.62
N PHE A 16 2.78 7.29 -19.33
CA PHE A 16 4.11 7.75 -19.78
C PHE A 16 4.58 7.04 -21.05
N ASP A 17 3.78 6.12 -21.61
CA ASP A 17 4.11 5.41 -22.84
C ASP A 17 4.12 6.36 -24.04
N GLU A 18 5.27 6.47 -24.71
CA GLU A 18 5.49 7.29 -25.92
C GLU A 18 5.54 6.44 -27.20
N SER A 19 5.28 5.14 -27.13
CA SER A 19 5.38 4.23 -28.28
C SER A 19 4.46 4.60 -29.45
N ARG A 20 3.40 5.37 -29.18
CA ARG A 20 2.40 5.83 -30.14
C ARG A 20 2.41 7.34 -30.39
N GLY A 21 3.46 8.04 -29.95
CA GLY A 21 3.57 9.49 -30.01
C GLY A 21 3.73 10.10 -28.63
N GLU A 22 3.23 11.33 -28.46
CA GLU A 22 3.32 12.02 -27.18
C GLU A 22 2.52 11.30 -26.09
N SER A 23 3.13 11.15 -24.91
CA SER A 23 2.49 10.49 -23.77
C SER A 23 1.34 11.32 -23.18
N ILE A 24 0.40 10.65 -22.54
CA ILE A 24 -0.71 11.31 -21.80
C ILE A 24 -0.14 12.23 -20.72
N ALA A 25 0.89 11.78 -20.00
CA ALA A 25 1.56 12.57 -18.97
C ALA A 25 2.10 13.89 -19.54
N ALA A 26 2.80 13.86 -20.68
CA ALA A 26 3.31 15.04 -21.35
C ALA A 26 2.19 15.98 -21.82
N MET A 27 1.08 15.45 -22.31
CA MET A 27 -0.10 16.25 -22.67
C MET A 27 -0.71 16.95 -21.45
N MET A 28 -0.77 16.28 -20.31
CA MET A 28 -1.33 16.83 -19.05
C MET A 28 -0.39 17.86 -18.41
N GLU A 29 0.91 17.75 -18.63
CA GLU A 29 1.91 18.70 -18.13
C GLU A 29 1.81 20.06 -18.82
N ARG A 30 1.35 20.08 -20.07
CA ARG A 30 1.12 21.32 -20.81
C ARG A 30 -0.18 22.00 -20.40
N GLY A 31 -0.25 23.31 -20.67
CA GLY A 31 -1.50 24.07 -20.42
C GLY A 31 -2.71 23.51 -21.16
N PRO A 32 -3.91 23.69 -20.61
CA PRO A 32 -4.21 24.54 -19.47
C PRO A 32 -4.11 23.84 -18.09
N HIS A 33 -3.75 22.54 -18.03
CA HIS A 33 -3.84 21.74 -16.81
C HIS A 33 -2.61 21.87 -15.93
N PHE A 34 -1.40 21.92 -16.49
CA PHE A 34 -0.11 22.01 -15.77
C PHE A 34 0.00 20.97 -14.64
N LEU A 35 -0.35 19.71 -14.91
CA LEU A 35 -0.30 18.61 -13.96
C LEU A 35 1.00 17.84 -14.12
N HIS A 36 1.78 17.77 -13.06
CA HIS A 36 3.03 17.01 -13.05
C HIS A 36 2.80 15.63 -12.43
N TRP A 37 3.20 14.61 -13.13
CA TRP A 37 3.04 13.22 -12.73
C TRP A 37 4.38 12.52 -12.62
N VAL A 38 4.48 11.57 -11.71
CA VAL A 38 5.55 10.57 -11.66
C VAL A 38 4.96 9.18 -11.82
N PRO A 39 5.68 8.25 -12.44
CA PRO A 39 5.20 6.88 -12.59
C PRO A 39 5.16 6.16 -11.25
N GLY A 40 4.05 5.52 -10.96
CA GLY A 40 3.89 4.69 -9.77
C GLY A 40 4.73 3.40 -9.83
N GLY A 41 5.13 2.91 -8.66
CA GLY A 41 5.91 1.69 -8.55
C GLY A 41 5.15 0.43 -8.96
N HIS A 42 5.79 -0.44 -9.74
CA HIS A 42 5.18 -1.68 -10.25
C HIS A 42 5.09 -2.82 -9.22
N THR A 43 5.69 -2.69 -8.04
CA THR A 43 5.81 -3.78 -7.07
C THR A 43 4.47 -4.04 -6.39
N ARG A 44 3.65 -4.90 -6.99
CA ARG A 44 2.26 -5.18 -6.56
C ARG A 44 2.20 -5.72 -5.13
N LEU A 45 3.00 -6.73 -4.81
CA LEU A 45 3.01 -7.34 -3.48
C LEU A 45 3.42 -6.34 -2.38
N ALA A 46 4.49 -5.56 -2.60
CA ALA A 46 4.90 -4.53 -1.65
C ALA A 46 3.81 -3.47 -1.46
N GLY A 47 3.15 -3.05 -2.55
CA GLY A 47 2.03 -2.12 -2.50
C GLY A 47 0.82 -2.69 -1.74
N LYS A 48 0.47 -3.97 -1.95
CA LYS A 48 -0.57 -4.66 -1.17
C LYS A 48 -0.24 -4.63 0.33
N MET A 49 1.01 -4.90 0.68
CA MET A 49 1.44 -4.84 2.08
C MET A 49 1.29 -3.44 2.68
N GLN A 50 1.43 -2.36 1.89
CA GLN A 50 1.18 -1.01 2.37
C GLN A 50 -0.28 -0.79 2.78
N PHE A 51 -1.25 -1.40 2.08
CA PHE A 51 -2.64 -1.39 2.53
C PHE A 51 -2.78 -2.11 3.88
N HIS A 52 -2.25 -3.32 4.01
CA HIS A 52 -2.34 -4.09 5.25
C HIS A 52 -1.75 -3.31 6.44
N TYR A 53 -0.58 -2.69 6.27
CA TYR A 53 0.05 -1.91 7.34
C TYR A 53 -0.77 -0.68 7.72
N ARG A 54 -1.39 0.00 6.75
CA ARG A 54 -2.13 1.23 6.99
C ARG A 54 -3.58 1.00 7.40
N LEU A 55 -4.19 -0.12 7.02
CA LEU A 55 -5.53 -0.51 7.47
C LEU A 55 -5.50 -1.06 8.90
N ALA A 56 -4.35 -1.52 9.38
CA ALA A 56 -4.18 -1.84 10.79
C ALA A 56 -4.27 -0.57 11.65
N PHE A 57 -4.71 -0.73 12.90
CA PHE A 57 -4.63 0.35 13.87
C PHE A 57 -3.20 0.48 14.41
N ASP A 58 -2.80 1.70 14.78
CA ASP A 58 -1.53 1.92 15.46
C ASP A 58 -1.58 1.36 16.91
N GLY A 59 -0.44 1.45 17.64
CA GLY A 59 -0.36 0.96 19.01
C GLY A 59 -1.28 1.69 20.02
N GLU A 60 -1.87 2.82 19.63
CA GLU A 60 -2.84 3.58 20.42
C GLU A 60 -4.28 3.37 19.94
N GLY A 61 -4.50 2.47 18.99
CA GLY A 61 -5.81 2.17 18.43
C GLY A 61 -6.35 3.22 17.44
N ARG A 62 -5.48 4.05 16.86
CA ARG A 62 -5.89 5.06 15.88
C ARG A 62 -5.80 4.50 14.46
N PRO A 63 -6.75 4.84 13.55
CA PRO A 63 -6.67 4.41 12.17
C PRO A 63 -5.51 5.11 11.45
N MET A 64 -4.64 4.33 10.80
CA MET A 64 -3.53 4.86 9.99
C MET A 64 -3.93 5.18 8.56
N PHE A 65 -5.12 4.78 8.14
CA PHE A 65 -5.71 5.07 6.84
C PHE A 65 -7.16 5.52 7.00
N GLN A 66 -7.51 6.66 6.41
CA GLN A 66 -8.84 7.22 6.47
C GLN A 66 -9.30 7.60 5.08
N VAL A 67 -10.57 7.39 4.78
CA VAL A 67 -11.19 7.68 3.50
C VAL A 67 -12.39 8.58 3.72
N PHE A 68 -12.50 9.64 2.92
CA PHE A 68 -13.70 10.49 2.95
C PHE A 68 -14.91 9.69 2.47
N SER A 69 -16.07 9.92 3.10
CA SER A 69 -17.34 9.28 2.71
C SER A 69 -17.78 9.59 1.27
N THR A 70 -17.21 10.62 0.67
CA THR A 70 -17.40 10.99 -0.74
C THR A 70 -16.63 10.10 -1.71
N CYS A 71 -15.62 9.34 -1.26
CA CYS A 71 -14.86 8.40 -2.08
C CYS A 71 -15.64 7.09 -2.29
N ARG A 72 -16.82 7.20 -2.89
CA ARG A 72 -17.80 6.11 -2.99
C ARG A 72 -17.27 4.89 -3.74
N HIS A 73 -16.51 5.10 -4.81
CA HIS A 73 -15.92 4.00 -5.57
C HIS A 73 -14.92 3.21 -4.72
N PHE A 74 -14.01 3.88 -4.01
CA PHE A 74 -13.08 3.24 -3.09
C PHE A 74 -13.80 2.38 -2.04
N ILE A 75 -14.80 2.99 -1.37
CA ILE A 75 -15.58 2.31 -0.32
C ILE A 75 -16.33 1.09 -0.87
N ARG A 76 -16.80 1.15 -2.12
CA ARG A 76 -17.51 0.05 -2.78
C ARG A 76 -16.56 -1.06 -3.26
N THR A 77 -15.44 -0.70 -3.87
CA THR A 77 -14.59 -1.67 -4.59
C THR A 77 -13.59 -2.38 -3.68
N LEU A 78 -12.88 -1.64 -2.82
CA LEU A 78 -11.81 -2.20 -2.01
C LEU A 78 -12.22 -3.41 -1.15
N PRO A 79 -13.36 -3.40 -0.42
CA PRO A 79 -13.77 -4.54 0.40
C PRO A 79 -14.20 -5.78 -0.41
N ASN A 80 -14.45 -5.62 -1.70
CA ASN A 80 -14.92 -6.69 -2.58
C ASN A 80 -13.80 -7.34 -3.41
N LEU A 81 -12.56 -6.84 -3.27
CA LEU A 81 -11.42 -7.42 -3.97
C LEU A 81 -11.15 -8.83 -3.47
N VAL A 82 -10.95 -9.76 -4.40
CA VAL A 82 -10.61 -11.15 -4.12
C VAL A 82 -9.18 -11.46 -4.59
N TYR A 83 -8.59 -12.49 -4.01
CA TYR A 83 -7.27 -12.97 -4.42
C TYR A 83 -7.31 -13.64 -5.78
N ASP A 84 -6.20 -13.59 -6.50
CA ASP A 84 -6.02 -14.35 -7.73
C ASP A 84 -5.91 -15.84 -7.41
N GLU A 85 -6.66 -16.69 -8.13
CA GLU A 85 -6.65 -18.14 -7.91
C GLU A 85 -5.31 -18.80 -8.24
N SER A 86 -4.56 -18.19 -9.17
CA SER A 86 -3.25 -18.68 -9.61
C SER A 86 -2.10 -18.10 -8.79
N ASN A 87 -2.31 -16.94 -8.18
CA ASN A 87 -1.33 -16.24 -7.34
C ASN A 87 -2.00 -15.67 -6.10
N VAL A 88 -2.20 -16.51 -5.10
CA VAL A 88 -2.90 -16.17 -3.85
C VAL A 88 -2.26 -15.04 -3.03
N GLU A 89 -1.05 -14.62 -3.39
CA GLU A 89 -0.39 -13.47 -2.77
C GLU A 89 -0.81 -12.14 -3.39
N ASP A 90 -1.43 -12.15 -4.58
CA ASP A 90 -1.90 -10.96 -5.28
C ASP A 90 -3.43 -10.93 -5.38
N ILE A 91 -3.98 -9.82 -5.82
CA ILE A 91 -5.41 -9.68 -6.13
C ILE A 91 -5.69 -10.07 -7.58
N ASP A 92 -6.89 -10.54 -7.83
CA ASP A 92 -7.35 -10.83 -9.20
C ASP A 92 -7.55 -9.52 -9.99
N THR A 93 -6.77 -9.33 -11.05
CA THR A 93 -6.80 -8.13 -11.91
C THR A 93 -7.96 -8.14 -12.92
N ARG A 94 -8.77 -9.20 -12.97
CA ARG A 94 -9.95 -9.26 -13.84
C ARG A 94 -11.17 -8.56 -13.25
N GLN A 95 -11.07 -8.10 -12.00
CA GLN A 95 -12.11 -7.37 -11.29
C GLN A 95 -11.87 -5.84 -11.36
N GLU A 96 -12.73 -5.07 -10.72
CA GLU A 96 -12.62 -3.60 -10.67
C GLU A 96 -11.53 -3.16 -9.67
N ASP A 97 -10.27 -3.27 -10.06
CA ASP A 97 -9.10 -3.01 -9.21
C ASP A 97 -8.45 -1.63 -9.41
N HIS A 98 -8.95 -0.81 -10.34
CA HIS A 98 -8.32 0.48 -10.70
C HIS A 98 -8.10 1.41 -9.49
N ILE A 99 -9.10 1.55 -8.63
CA ILE A 99 -9.00 2.40 -7.42
C ILE A 99 -7.95 1.85 -6.45
N TYR A 100 -7.85 0.53 -6.35
CA TYR A 100 -6.81 -0.12 -5.56
C TYR A 100 -5.42 0.20 -6.12
N ASP A 101 -5.22 0.07 -7.43
CA ASP A 101 -3.94 0.35 -8.06
C ASP A 101 -3.54 1.83 -7.93
N GLU A 102 -4.46 2.77 -8.16
CA GLU A 102 -4.22 4.20 -7.92
C GLU A 102 -3.76 4.48 -6.48
N CYS A 103 -4.47 3.95 -5.51
CA CYS A 103 -4.10 4.12 -4.10
C CYS A 103 -2.77 3.43 -3.78
N ARG A 104 -2.51 2.26 -4.34
CA ARG A 104 -1.27 1.51 -4.17
C ARG A 104 -0.06 2.34 -4.64
N TYR A 105 -0.16 3.00 -5.78
CA TYR A 105 0.89 3.88 -6.27
C TYR A 105 1.19 5.01 -5.27
N VAL A 106 0.16 5.68 -4.79
CA VAL A 106 0.32 6.75 -3.78
C VAL A 106 0.93 6.23 -2.47
N LEU A 107 0.51 5.06 -2.00
CA LEU A 107 1.04 4.48 -0.76
C LEU A 107 2.51 4.08 -0.89
N MET A 108 2.96 3.72 -2.08
CA MET A 108 4.35 3.36 -2.37
C MET A 108 5.28 4.57 -2.44
N GLU A 109 4.77 5.78 -2.61
CA GLU A 109 5.61 7.01 -2.56
C GLU A 109 6.12 7.31 -1.14
N ASN A 110 5.40 6.82 -0.12
CA ASN A 110 5.83 6.97 1.27
C ASN A 110 5.57 5.66 2.03
N PRO A 111 6.32 4.59 1.73
CA PRO A 111 6.09 3.28 2.32
C PRO A 111 6.39 3.31 3.82
N ILE A 112 5.54 2.64 4.60
CA ILE A 112 5.76 2.41 6.02
C ILE A 112 6.20 0.98 6.28
N SER A 113 7.02 0.80 7.32
CA SER A 113 7.36 -0.53 7.83
C SER A 113 6.37 -0.93 8.93
N PRO A 114 6.01 -2.22 9.03
CA PRO A 114 5.21 -2.67 10.15
C PRO A 114 5.90 -2.34 11.47
N PRO A 115 5.15 -2.01 12.52
CA PRO A 115 5.73 -1.87 13.84
C PRO A 115 6.46 -3.18 14.19
N ARG A 116 7.69 -3.07 14.61
CA ARG A 116 8.46 -4.22 15.08
C ARG A 116 7.68 -4.83 16.25
N GLN A 117 7.06 -5.99 16.03
CA GLN A 117 6.50 -6.74 17.14
C GLN A 117 7.69 -7.14 18.01
N THR A 118 7.86 -6.47 19.12
CA THR A 118 8.66 -7.00 20.21
C THR A 118 7.89 -8.22 20.70
N VAL A 119 8.27 -9.39 20.21
CA VAL A 119 7.84 -10.65 20.80
C VAL A 119 8.37 -10.61 22.24
N GLN A 120 7.52 -10.19 23.17
CA GLN A 120 7.84 -10.40 24.57
C GLN A 120 7.94 -11.90 24.74
N PRO A 121 9.07 -12.39 25.30
CA PRO A 121 9.15 -13.80 25.61
C PRO A 121 7.95 -14.12 26.51
N PRO A 122 7.27 -15.26 26.30
CA PRO A 122 6.13 -15.63 27.10
C PRO A 122 6.51 -15.57 28.58
N VAL A 123 5.84 -14.66 29.30
CA VAL A 123 5.96 -14.57 30.76
C VAL A 123 5.02 -15.62 31.31
N GLY A 124 5.52 -16.80 31.63
CA GLY A 124 4.71 -17.84 32.24
C GLY A 124 5.33 -19.24 32.18
N ASP A 125 4.77 -20.14 32.92
CA ASP A 125 5.17 -21.54 33.09
C ASP A 125 4.91 -22.38 31.81
N ASP A 126 5.36 -21.91 30.64
CA ASP A 126 5.31 -22.70 29.42
C ASP A 126 6.31 -23.89 29.58
N PRO A 127 5.83 -25.13 29.54
CA PRO A 127 6.70 -26.32 29.63
C PRO A 127 7.83 -26.33 28.57
N LEU A 128 7.64 -25.68 27.44
CA LEU A 128 8.66 -25.57 26.36
C LEU A 128 9.77 -24.59 26.74
N GLU A 129 9.50 -23.56 27.56
CA GLU A 129 10.52 -22.65 28.06
C GLU A 129 11.42 -23.29 29.11
N LEU A 130 10.86 -24.13 29.98
CA LEU A 130 11.65 -24.93 30.95
C LEU A 130 12.68 -25.80 30.24
N HIS A 131 12.33 -26.38 29.08
CA HIS A 131 13.27 -27.17 28.27
C HIS A 131 14.36 -26.33 27.60
N ARG A 132 14.05 -25.08 27.20
CA ARG A 132 15.07 -24.16 26.64
C ARG A 132 16.04 -23.68 27.70
N ARG A 133 15.56 -23.31 28.89
CA ARG A 133 16.42 -22.89 30.01
C ARG A 133 17.35 -24.03 30.47
N ALA A 134 16.88 -25.26 30.50
CA ALA A 134 17.69 -26.42 30.88
C ALA A 134 18.88 -26.68 29.92
N ARG A 135 18.81 -26.24 28.66
CA ARG A 135 19.92 -26.37 27.70
C ARG A 135 21.06 -25.36 27.89
N PHE A 136 20.81 -24.21 28.54
CA PHE A 136 21.83 -23.20 28.78
C PHE A 136 22.65 -23.39 30.06
N TYR A 137 22.26 -24.34 30.92
CA TYR A 137 22.94 -24.63 32.18
C TYR A 137 23.73 -25.95 32.17
N ARG A 138 23.98 -26.56 31.03
CA ARG A 138 24.96 -27.63 30.92
C ARG A 138 26.28 -27.02 30.46
N VAL A 139 27.14 -26.71 31.45
CA VAL A 139 28.60 -26.57 31.32
C VAL A 139 29.21 -27.95 31.33
#